data_ba3697aba5e6581a55409752ea0f73f6
#
_entry.id   ba3697aba5e6581a55409752ea0f73f6
#
_cell.length_a   1.000
_cell.length_b   1.000
_cell.length_c   1.000
_cell.angle_alpha   90.00
_cell.angle_beta   90.00
_cell.angle_gamma   90.00
#
_symmetry.space_group_name_H-M   'P 1'
#
loop_
_entity.id
_entity.type
_entity.pdbx_description
1 polymer ?
#
loop_
_entity_poly.entity_id
_entity_poly.type
_entity_poly.pdbx_seq_one_letter_code
_entity_poly.pdbx_strand_id
1 'polypeptide(L)'
;MNLKRISSSVLYAALIFSCSPTLFSKFANAALMNTDFSQGEKIVSVYLLIDTPEQLQQYVNDLTKIQKANFNRVLFSFVRPTLISYLSGNLAGTGILGYYTDHDGKGAQAFQALKAAINLSKEKQIQTFLSVGGWNYSCNIDVDKEACGPLSSPTHNIFYDWFPDPTDQAQASKAKTSYANLIKLANDLGVDGIDIDYEEFWHADKYAINWGPSASGEWSTDIAQSILKAGGPTYNNLMKYGTGSGSSFVMPKTVEKVHAILHAIIDDPGAKYLKFATAAPPVGARPITGFVYGDRLADIYTKGGLWWKGNLKGLWYSLANKDEAIVSRFDSLGLMTYDLCGDNQALCAPYANGPLDLPGQVSAYMKDYSNWLKSEHESKPILTIDNIGKVTFLPAKYNIKSKIQFGFEVNQPAYPKNINGQLQLTNQLVDQILQQQKESDGVIIWQMYSKKNDAVPDATTVKYTINQSCKTFLSNDSRYDCNAEFPSTAK
;
A
#
# COMPACT_ATOMS: atom_id res chain seq x y z
N MET A 1 -36.41 -6.12 47.25
CA MET A 1 -35.35 -7.04 46.78
C MET A 1 -34.27 -6.20 46.11
N ASN A 2 -33.16 -5.95 46.84
CA ASN A 2 -32.13 -4.96 46.51
C ASN A 2 -31.12 -5.55 45.52
N LEU A 3 -30.98 -4.96 44.32
CA LEU A 3 -29.89 -5.23 43.40
C LEU A 3 -28.80 -4.16 43.60
N LYS A 4 -27.68 -4.58 44.21
CA LYS A 4 -26.47 -3.79 44.39
C LYS A 4 -25.82 -3.55 43.00
N ARG A 5 -25.62 -2.28 42.67
CA ARG A 5 -24.71 -1.85 41.61
C ARG A 5 -23.27 -2.10 42.06
N ILE A 6 -22.54 -2.91 41.32
CA ILE A 6 -21.08 -3.04 41.48
C ILE A 6 -20.46 -1.98 40.55
N SER A 7 -19.89 -0.95 41.11
CA SER A 7 -19.08 0.03 40.40
C SER A 7 -17.67 -0.56 40.23
N SER A 8 -17.29 -0.89 39.01
CA SER A 8 -15.91 -1.23 38.68
C SER A 8 -15.09 0.05 38.60
N SER A 9 -14.36 0.35 39.66
CA SER A 9 -13.35 1.38 39.64
C SER A 9 -12.15 0.85 38.83
N VAL A 10 -11.98 1.33 37.61
CA VAL A 10 -10.75 1.14 36.85
C VAL A 10 -9.69 2.04 37.43
N LEU A 11 -8.73 1.45 38.16
CA LEU A 11 -7.53 2.13 38.58
C LEU A 11 -6.65 2.41 37.38
N TYR A 12 -6.69 3.64 36.84
CA TYR A 12 -5.67 4.13 35.92
C TYR A 12 -4.38 4.33 36.70
N ALA A 13 -3.44 3.42 36.54
CA ALA A 13 -2.07 3.65 36.94
C ALA A 13 -1.48 4.73 36.07
N ALA A 14 -1.35 5.95 36.58
CA ALA A 14 -0.60 7.02 35.97
C ALA A 14 0.89 6.63 35.97
N LEU A 15 1.36 5.95 34.94
CA LEU A 15 2.76 5.82 34.62
C LEU A 15 3.27 7.21 34.19
N ILE A 16 3.80 7.94 35.14
CA ILE A 16 4.51 9.19 34.89
C ILE A 16 5.69 8.89 34.00
N PHE A 17 5.66 9.46 32.77
CA PHE A 17 6.81 9.52 31.89
C PHE A 17 7.94 10.31 32.57
N SER A 18 8.73 9.66 33.38
CA SER A 18 10.01 10.18 33.84
C SER A 18 11.07 9.85 32.80
N CYS A 19 10.93 10.38 31.56
CA CYS A 19 12.05 10.48 30.67
C CYS A 19 12.99 11.53 31.24
N SER A 20 14.18 11.11 31.72
CA SER A 20 15.21 11.99 32.18
C SER A 20 15.50 13.08 31.13
N PRO A 21 15.48 14.38 31.48
CA PRO A 21 15.73 15.46 30.54
C PRO A 21 17.10 15.38 29.84
N THR A 22 17.99 14.58 30.36
CA THR A 22 19.35 14.35 29.83
C THR A 22 19.39 13.52 28.54
N LEU A 23 18.33 12.72 28.24
CA LEU A 23 18.27 12.03 26.94
C LEU A 23 17.90 12.99 25.79
N PHE A 24 17.04 13.97 26.03
CA PHE A 24 16.56 14.89 25.00
C PHE A 24 17.62 15.92 24.55
N SER A 25 18.58 16.28 25.40
CA SER A 25 19.59 17.29 25.05
C SER A 25 20.66 16.80 24.07
N LYS A 26 20.83 15.49 23.89
CA LYS A 26 21.80 14.92 22.93
C LYS A 26 21.28 14.88 21.48
N PHE A 27 19.99 15.00 21.26
CA PHE A 27 19.38 14.85 19.93
C PHE A 27 19.21 16.18 19.16
N ALA A 28 19.57 17.31 19.75
CA ALA A 28 19.29 18.63 19.17
C ALA A 28 20.21 19.02 18.00
N ASN A 29 21.26 18.26 17.67
CA ASN A 29 22.25 18.60 16.65
C ASN A 29 22.57 17.45 15.67
N ALA A 30 21.64 16.52 15.40
CA ALA A 30 21.83 15.62 14.28
C ALA A 30 21.74 16.42 12.99
N ALA A 31 22.88 16.69 12.36
CA ALA A 31 22.92 17.10 10.98
C ALA A 31 22.02 16.16 10.19
N LEU A 32 21.16 16.68 9.30
CA LEU A 32 20.30 15.90 8.41
C LEU A 32 21.18 14.83 7.73
N MET A 33 21.19 13.64 8.28
CA MET A 33 21.88 12.53 7.65
C MET A 33 21.10 12.22 6.36
N ASN A 34 21.79 12.31 5.24
CA ASN A 34 21.20 11.95 3.96
C ASN A 34 21.01 10.43 3.93
N THR A 35 19.75 9.97 4.06
CA THR A 35 19.34 8.57 3.94
C THR A 35 18.99 8.21 2.50
N ASP A 36 19.47 8.97 1.53
CA ASP A 36 19.23 8.68 0.12
C ASP A 36 19.90 7.37 -0.30
N PHE A 37 19.10 6.46 -0.82
CA PHE A 37 19.59 5.23 -1.39
C PHE A 37 20.24 5.49 -2.76
N SER A 38 21.37 4.84 -3.00
CA SER A 38 21.99 4.85 -4.32
C SER A 38 21.09 4.16 -5.36
N GLN A 39 21.29 4.52 -6.62
CA GLN A 39 20.62 3.81 -7.71
C GLN A 39 21.04 2.31 -7.66
N GLY A 40 20.05 1.42 -7.63
CA GLY A 40 20.26 -0.03 -7.51
C GLY A 40 20.24 -0.58 -6.07
N GLU A 41 20.21 0.27 -5.04
CA GLU A 41 20.07 -0.20 -3.66
C GLU A 41 18.69 -0.85 -3.45
N LYS A 42 18.73 -2.06 -2.86
CA LYS A 42 17.53 -2.83 -2.53
C LYS A 42 16.87 -2.29 -1.25
N ILE A 43 15.57 -2.52 -1.09
CA ILE A 43 14.81 -1.98 0.04
C ILE A 43 14.14 -3.10 0.83
N VAL A 44 14.37 -3.11 2.13
CA VAL A 44 13.60 -3.88 3.10
C VAL A 44 12.76 -2.90 3.89
N SER A 45 11.50 -2.77 3.50
CA SER A 45 10.51 -1.88 4.13
C SER A 45 9.71 -2.62 5.17
N VAL A 46 9.51 -2.03 6.34
CA VAL A 46 8.69 -2.61 7.40
C VAL A 46 7.64 -1.61 7.86
N TYR A 47 6.38 -2.01 7.85
CA TYR A 47 5.30 -1.22 8.41
C TYR A 47 5.34 -1.29 9.94
N LEU A 48 5.25 -0.16 10.57
CA LEU A 48 5.15 -0.01 12.02
C LEU A 48 3.79 0.58 12.36
N LEU A 49 2.84 -0.29 12.71
CA LEU A 49 1.54 0.15 13.21
C LEU A 49 1.70 0.73 14.62
N ILE A 50 1.34 1.98 14.78
CA ILE A 50 1.44 2.74 16.03
C ILE A 50 0.10 3.40 16.37
N ASP A 51 -0.81 2.61 16.90
CA ASP A 51 -2.11 3.09 17.38
C ASP A 51 -2.02 3.66 18.80
N THR A 52 -0.94 3.36 19.53
CA THR A 52 -0.74 3.80 20.91
C THR A 52 0.70 4.28 21.16
N PRO A 53 0.90 5.16 22.16
CA PRO A 53 2.23 5.59 22.59
C PRO A 53 3.14 4.44 23.05
N GLU A 54 2.58 3.36 23.61
CA GLU A 54 3.33 2.21 24.08
C GLU A 54 3.98 1.44 22.92
N GLN A 55 3.31 1.32 21.78
CA GLN A 55 3.88 0.70 20.57
C GLN A 55 5.06 1.51 20.03
N LEU A 56 4.96 2.84 20.01
CA LEU A 56 6.09 3.71 19.66
C LEU A 56 7.25 3.55 20.66
N GLN A 57 6.95 3.49 21.96
CA GLN A 57 7.97 3.29 22.99
C GLN A 57 8.66 1.93 22.85
N GLN A 58 7.93 0.88 22.51
CA GLN A 58 8.51 -0.43 22.22
C GLN A 58 9.51 -0.34 21.05
N TYR A 59 9.14 0.32 19.97
CA TYR A 59 10.02 0.54 18.82
C TYR A 59 11.32 1.28 19.22
N VAL A 60 11.20 2.37 19.96
CA VAL A 60 12.35 3.14 20.45
C VAL A 60 13.25 2.28 21.35
N ASN A 61 12.64 1.55 22.28
CA ASN A 61 13.38 0.67 23.20
C ASN A 61 14.16 -0.43 22.48
N ASP A 62 13.55 -1.02 21.45
CA ASP A 62 14.20 -2.07 20.66
C ASP A 62 15.31 -1.50 19.76
N LEU A 63 15.05 -0.37 19.12
CA LEU A 63 16.01 0.27 18.25
C LEU A 63 17.26 0.78 19.01
N THR A 64 17.10 1.18 20.27
CA THR A 64 18.23 1.60 21.13
C THR A 64 19.14 0.43 21.55
N LYS A 65 18.65 -0.80 21.54
CA LYS A 65 19.44 -2.00 21.92
C LYS A 65 20.37 -2.48 20.82
N ILE A 66 20.13 -2.10 19.56
CA ILE A 66 20.92 -2.54 18.41
C ILE A 66 21.85 -1.42 17.93
N GLN A 67 23.01 -1.80 17.40
CA GLN A 67 23.94 -0.86 16.77
C GLN A 67 23.55 -0.57 15.32
N LYS A 68 23.22 -1.62 14.57
CA LYS A 68 22.81 -1.56 13.18
C LYS A 68 21.47 -2.27 13.01
N ALA A 69 20.61 -1.71 12.17
CA ALA A 69 19.31 -2.32 11.88
C ALA A 69 19.44 -3.49 10.89
N ASN A 70 18.40 -4.30 10.81
CA ASN A 70 18.25 -5.39 9.83
C ASN A 70 17.23 -5.07 8.72
N PHE A 71 16.88 -3.79 8.58
CA PHE A 71 16.02 -3.24 7.54
C PHE A 71 16.44 -1.79 7.29
N ASN A 72 16.02 -1.22 6.15
CA ASN A 72 16.46 0.12 5.75
C ASN A 72 15.33 1.12 5.49
N ARG A 73 14.06 0.71 5.68
CA ARG A 73 12.91 1.62 5.61
C ARG A 73 11.85 1.24 6.63
N VAL A 74 11.32 2.23 7.35
CA VAL A 74 10.18 2.10 8.24
C VAL A 74 9.04 3.02 7.79
N LEU A 75 7.81 2.47 7.80
CA LEU A 75 6.59 3.19 7.47
C LEU A 75 5.75 3.32 8.74
N PHE A 76 5.69 4.52 9.30
CA PHE A 76 4.88 4.82 10.50
C PHE A 76 3.40 4.93 10.11
N SER A 77 2.59 4.00 10.55
CA SER A 77 1.20 3.77 10.11
C SER A 77 0.20 3.99 11.24
N PHE A 78 -0.94 4.60 11.01
CA PHE A 78 -1.40 5.26 9.79
C PHE A 78 -1.81 6.69 10.08
N VAL A 79 -1.53 7.58 9.16
CA VAL A 79 -2.04 8.94 9.17
C VAL A 79 -3.37 8.99 8.44
N ARG A 80 -4.28 9.80 8.96
CA ARG A 80 -5.60 10.03 8.39
C ARG A 80 -5.53 10.71 7.02
N PRO A 81 -6.14 10.16 5.96
CA PRO A 81 -6.15 10.80 4.63
C PRO A 81 -6.91 12.14 4.61
N THR A 82 -7.92 12.30 5.45
CA THR A 82 -8.72 13.52 5.60
C THR A 82 -8.19 14.43 6.70
N LEU A 83 -6.95 14.87 6.59
CA LEU A 83 -6.34 15.77 7.57
C LEU A 83 -6.76 17.22 7.33
N ILE A 84 -8.03 17.56 7.63
CA ILE A 84 -8.60 18.89 7.38
C ILE A 84 -8.08 19.98 8.32
N SER A 85 -7.49 19.60 9.45
CA SER A 85 -6.86 20.54 10.38
C SER A 85 -5.54 19.93 10.90
N TYR A 86 -4.50 20.72 10.90
CA TYR A 86 -3.21 20.36 11.48
C TYR A 86 -2.55 21.55 12.15
N LEU A 87 -2.27 21.40 13.43
CA LEU A 87 -1.47 22.37 14.19
C LEU A 87 -0.01 21.89 14.20
N SER A 88 0.90 22.73 13.69
CA SER A 88 2.33 22.43 13.67
C SER A 88 2.86 21.98 15.03
N GLY A 89 3.54 20.86 15.06
CA GLY A 89 4.09 20.31 16.30
C GLY A 89 3.08 19.62 17.22
N ASN A 90 1.90 19.25 16.71
CA ASN A 90 0.87 18.55 17.48
C ASN A 90 0.24 17.42 16.63
N LEU A 91 0.03 16.23 17.21
CA LEU A 91 -0.58 15.10 16.50
C LEU A 91 -2.12 15.08 16.54
N ALA A 92 -2.76 16.01 17.25
CA ALA A 92 -4.23 16.05 17.29
C ALA A 92 -4.83 16.11 15.88
N GLY A 93 -5.81 15.27 15.59
CA GLY A 93 -6.49 15.16 14.32
C GLY A 93 -5.78 14.31 13.27
N THR A 94 -4.53 13.88 13.52
CA THR A 94 -3.75 13.09 12.53
C THR A 94 -4.12 11.61 12.48
N GLY A 95 -4.73 11.07 13.53
CA GLY A 95 -5.03 9.65 13.70
C GLY A 95 -3.86 8.81 14.18
N ILE A 96 -2.62 9.21 13.91
CA ILE A 96 -1.44 8.46 14.33
C ILE A 96 -1.30 8.47 15.85
N LEU A 97 -0.84 7.38 16.46
CA LEU A 97 -0.79 7.15 17.90
C LEU A 97 -2.17 7.28 18.59
N GLY A 98 -3.26 7.09 17.85
CA GLY A 98 -4.62 7.24 18.36
C GLY A 98 -5.08 8.70 18.54
N TYR A 99 -4.31 9.67 18.05
CA TYR A 99 -4.67 11.09 18.16
C TYR A 99 -5.65 11.52 17.07
N TYR A 100 -6.85 10.94 17.08
CA TYR A 100 -7.98 11.42 16.26
C TYR A 100 -8.45 12.81 16.72
N THR A 101 -8.30 13.08 18.02
CA THR A 101 -8.50 14.39 18.65
C THR A 101 -7.41 14.58 19.72
N ASP A 102 -7.30 15.78 20.28
CA ASP A 102 -6.40 16.01 21.45
C ASP A 102 -7.10 15.64 22.77
N HIS A 103 -7.49 14.39 22.89
CA HIS A 103 -8.35 13.86 23.93
C HIS A 103 -7.74 13.95 25.36
N ASP A 104 -6.42 14.09 25.46
CA ASP A 104 -5.69 14.15 26.73
C ASP A 104 -4.78 15.39 26.87
N GLY A 105 -4.83 16.31 25.89
CA GLY A 105 -3.99 17.50 25.84
C GLY A 105 -2.50 17.22 25.59
N LYS A 106 -2.13 16.00 25.15
CA LYS A 106 -0.74 15.60 24.96
C LYS A 106 -0.31 15.47 23.50
N GLY A 107 -1.10 15.92 22.56
CA GLY A 107 -0.79 15.82 21.14
C GLY A 107 0.57 16.43 20.76
N ALA A 108 0.97 17.54 21.41
CA ALA A 108 2.28 18.14 21.22
C ALA A 108 3.42 17.28 21.82
N GLN A 109 3.21 16.63 22.96
CA GLN A 109 4.21 15.71 23.55
C GLN A 109 4.37 14.47 22.68
N ALA A 110 3.27 13.91 22.18
CA ALA A 110 3.27 12.77 21.28
C ALA A 110 3.99 13.10 19.96
N PHE A 111 3.82 14.32 19.42
CA PHE A 111 4.57 14.79 18.27
C PHE A 111 6.09 14.77 18.52
N GLN A 112 6.54 15.27 19.65
CA GLN A 112 7.97 15.24 20.00
C GLN A 112 8.50 13.81 20.16
N ALA A 113 7.71 12.91 20.74
CA ALA A 113 8.08 11.50 20.87
C ALA A 113 8.23 10.81 19.50
N LEU A 114 7.27 11.02 18.59
CA LEU A 114 7.36 10.50 17.24
C LEU A 114 8.54 11.08 16.47
N LYS A 115 8.78 12.39 16.57
CA LYS A 115 9.92 13.05 15.95
C LYS A 115 11.26 12.50 16.48
N ALA A 116 11.35 12.21 17.77
CA ALA A 116 12.53 11.58 18.35
C ALA A 116 12.77 10.16 17.83
N ALA A 117 11.70 9.36 17.65
CA ALA A 117 11.77 8.03 17.08
C ALA A 117 12.22 8.07 15.59
N ILE A 118 11.73 9.05 14.84
CA ILE A 118 12.15 9.29 13.45
C ILE A 118 13.65 9.63 13.39
N ASN A 119 14.13 10.53 14.24
CA ASN A 119 15.54 10.89 14.29
C ASN A 119 16.43 9.70 14.68
N LEU A 120 16.01 8.90 15.67
CA LEU A 120 16.73 7.68 16.04
C LEU A 120 16.79 6.67 14.90
N SER A 121 15.72 6.54 14.12
CA SER A 121 15.70 5.69 12.92
C SER A 121 16.75 6.16 11.91
N LYS A 122 16.82 7.46 11.65
CA LYS A 122 17.81 8.06 10.74
C LYS A 122 19.26 7.87 11.21
N GLU A 123 19.51 7.96 12.51
CA GLU A 123 20.82 7.64 13.10
C GLU A 123 21.24 6.18 12.84
N LYS A 124 20.26 5.28 12.69
CA LYS A 124 20.47 3.87 12.32
C LYS A 124 20.45 3.62 10.81
N GLN A 125 20.52 4.67 9.99
CA GLN A 125 20.48 4.62 8.53
C GLN A 125 19.17 4.01 7.97
N ILE A 126 18.06 4.23 8.67
CA ILE A 126 16.72 3.79 8.27
C ILE A 126 15.98 4.97 7.65
N GLN A 127 15.53 4.86 6.41
CA GLN A 127 14.59 5.81 5.82
C GLN A 127 13.24 5.76 6.54
N THR A 128 12.63 6.91 6.71
CA THR A 128 11.40 7.06 7.48
C THR A 128 10.28 7.62 6.61
N PHE A 129 9.15 6.96 6.59
CA PHE A 129 7.96 7.37 5.85
C PHE A 129 6.76 7.47 6.78
N LEU A 130 5.83 8.39 6.47
CA LEU A 130 4.48 8.34 7.01
C LEU A 130 3.60 7.56 6.04
N SER A 131 2.95 6.50 6.51
CA SER A 131 1.94 5.79 5.74
C SER A 131 0.56 6.40 5.99
N VAL A 132 -0.15 6.69 4.90
CA VAL A 132 -1.42 7.43 4.90
C VAL A 132 -2.51 6.55 4.31
N GLY A 133 -3.60 6.36 5.05
CA GLY A 133 -4.71 5.53 4.63
C GLY A 133 -4.69 4.15 5.27
N GLY A 134 -4.49 3.12 4.47
CA GLY A 134 -4.59 1.73 4.90
C GLY A 134 -6.03 1.31 5.20
N TRP A 135 -6.20 0.03 5.50
CA TRP A 135 -7.52 -0.54 5.79
C TRP A 135 -8.27 0.18 6.91
N ASN A 136 -7.56 0.73 7.90
CA ASN A 136 -8.15 1.45 9.04
C ASN A 136 -9.01 2.66 8.62
N TYR A 137 -8.79 3.18 7.42
CA TYR A 137 -9.54 4.30 6.87
C TYR A 137 -10.41 3.90 5.67
N SER A 138 -10.61 2.62 5.43
CA SER A 138 -11.62 2.16 4.50
C SER A 138 -13.02 2.24 5.13
N CYS A 139 -14.04 2.46 4.31
CA CYS A 139 -15.43 2.49 4.78
C CYS A 139 -15.94 1.17 5.36
N ASN A 140 -15.16 0.12 5.31
CA ASN A 140 -15.53 -1.19 5.85
C ASN A 140 -15.17 -1.37 7.32
N ILE A 141 -14.39 -0.48 7.90
CA ILE A 141 -13.99 -0.54 9.31
C ILE A 141 -14.61 0.60 10.11
N ASP A 142 -14.91 0.28 11.35
CA ASP A 142 -15.59 1.14 12.32
C ASP A 142 -14.81 2.37 12.80
N VAL A 143 -13.64 2.66 12.26
CA VAL A 143 -12.75 3.69 12.80
C VAL A 143 -13.29 5.09 12.60
N ASP A 144 -14.09 5.31 11.57
CA ASP A 144 -14.78 6.60 11.37
C ASP A 144 -16.16 6.43 10.73
N LYS A 145 -17.08 5.91 11.54
CA LYS A 145 -18.48 5.69 11.15
C LYS A 145 -19.19 6.94 10.65
N GLU A 146 -18.75 8.12 11.07
CA GLU A 146 -19.40 9.37 10.71
C GLU A 146 -19.23 9.72 9.24
N ALA A 147 -18.09 9.37 8.65
CA ALA A 147 -17.79 9.74 7.28
C ALA A 147 -18.48 8.86 6.23
N CYS A 148 -18.55 7.55 6.49
CA CYS A 148 -19.20 6.61 5.57
C CYS A 148 -20.68 6.39 5.89
N GLY A 149 -21.11 6.79 7.05
CA GLY A 149 -22.43 6.48 7.61
C GLY A 149 -22.52 5.02 8.09
N PRO A 150 -23.60 4.65 8.78
CA PRO A 150 -23.80 3.30 9.29
C PRO A 150 -23.87 2.28 8.15
N LEU A 151 -23.16 1.16 8.26
CA LEU A 151 -23.16 0.07 7.26
C LEU A 151 -24.56 -0.45 6.93
N SER A 152 -25.48 -0.41 7.91
CA SER A 152 -26.88 -0.82 7.75
C SER A 152 -27.77 0.25 7.11
N SER A 153 -27.27 1.45 6.90
CA SER A 153 -28.06 2.56 6.34
C SER A 153 -28.11 2.49 4.82
N PRO A 154 -29.28 2.67 4.19
CA PRO A 154 -29.37 2.86 2.74
C PRO A 154 -28.65 4.13 2.27
N THR A 155 -28.33 5.04 3.20
CA THR A 155 -27.52 6.23 2.95
C THR A 155 -26.05 5.99 3.17
N HIS A 156 -25.62 4.77 3.55
CA HIS A 156 -24.22 4.42 3.62
C HIS A 156 -23.59 4.68 2.25
N ASN A 157 -22.70 5.65 2.24
CA ASN A 157 -22.07 6.04 0.99
C ASN A 157 -20.90 5.12 0.70
N ILE A 158 -21.18 4.00 0.04
CA ILE A 158 -20.18 3.05 -0.41
C ILE A 158 -19.17 3.62 -1.42
N PHE A 159 -19.36 4.87 -1.82
CA PHE A 159 -18.41 5.64 -2.63
C PHE A 159 -17.68 6.69 -1.82
N TYR A 160 -17.99 6.81 -0.55
CA TYR A 160 -17.23 7.68 0.31
C TYR A 160 -15.85 7.07 0.44
N ASP A 161 -14.91 7.77 -0.05
CA ASP A 161 -13.55 7.41 0.09
C ASP A 161 -12.82 8.48 0.90
N TRP A 162 -11.90 8.00 1.71
CA TRP A 162 -11.19 8.82 2.66
C TRP A 162 -10.20 9.78 2.03
N PHE A 163 -9.77 9.47 0.81
CA PHE A 163 -8.93 10.38 0.04
C PHE A 163 -9.84 11.37 -0.68
N PRO A 164 -9.97 12.63 -0.20
CA PRO A 164 -10.85 13.60 -0.81
C PRO A 164 -10.48 13.83 -2.27
N ASP A 165 -11.47 13.80 -3.15
CA ASP A 165 -11.27 13.95 -4.58
C ASP A 165 -11.10 15.44 -4.96
N PRO A 166 -9.93 15.87 -5.47
CA PRO A 166 -9.71 17.25 -5.86
C PRO A 166 -10.50 17.67 -7.10
N THR A 167 -11.03 16.72 -7.86
CA THR A 167 -11.88 17.01 -9.04
C THR A 167 -13.38 17.10 -8.71
N ASP A 168 -13.79 16.58 -7.57
CA ASP A 168 -15.14 16.73 -7.05
C ASP A 168 -15.31 18.11 -6.44
N GLN A 169 -16.28 18.90 -6.95
CA GLN A 169 -16.50 20.27 -6.52
C GLN A 169 -16.80 20.39 -5.00
N ALA A 170 -17.52 19.43 -4.43
CA ALA A 170 -17.86 19.42 -3.01
C ALA A 170 -16.66 19.03 -2.12
N GLN A 171 -15.73 18.27 -2.65
CA GLN A 171 -14.54 17.76 -1.93
C GLN A 171 -13.26 18.56 -2.22
N ALA A 172 -13.22 19.37 -3.26
CA ALA A 172 -11.99 20.04 -3.72
C ALA A 172 -11.29 20.89 -2.63
N SER A 173 -12.06 21.62 -1.83
CA SER A 173 -11.50 22.42 -0.72
C SER A 173 -10.95 21.53 0.40
N LYS A 174 -11.66 20.46 0.71
CA LYS A 174 -11.23 19.44 1.69
C LYS A 174 -9.95 18.73 1.21
N ALA A 175 -9.89 18.36 -0.05
CA ALA A 175 -8.73 17.75 -0.66
C ALA A 175 -7.50 18.65 -0.56
N LYS A 176 -7.61 19.88 -1.02
CA LYS A 176 -6.54 20.89 -0.97
C LYS A 176 -6.00 21.07 0.46
N THR A 177 -6.90 21.22 1.43
CA THR A 177 -6.53 21.42 2.84
C THR A 177 -5.89 20.16 3.41
N SER A 178 -6.45 18.99 3.17
CA SER A 178 -5.96 17.73 3.71
C SER A 178 -4.57 17.40 3.20
N TYR A 179 -4.31 17.55 1.90
CA TYR A 179 -3.02 17.22 1.31
C TYR A 179 -1.93 18.22 1.70
N ALA A 180 -2.24 19.51 1.76
CA ALA A 180 -1.31 20.52 2.27
C ALA A 180 -0.94 20.26 3.75
N ASN A 181 -1.90 19.88 4.58
CA ASN A 181 -1.66 19.55 5.99
C ASN A 181 -0.85 18.25 6.14
N LEU A 182 -1.10 17.24 5.31
CA LEU A 182 -0.34 16.00 5.29
C LEU A 182 1.14 16.26 4.97
N ILE A 183 1.40 17.03 3.93
CA ILE A 183 2.76 17.40 3.52
C ILE A 183 3.44 18.24 4.61
N LYS A 184 2.70 19.16 5.22
CA LYS A 184 3.21 19.96 6.34
C LYS A 184 3.55 19.08 7.55
N LEU A 185 2.72 18.10 7.90
CA LEU A 185 3.00 17.13 8.98
C LEU A 185 4.29 16.35 8.68
N ALA A 186 4.43 15.84 7.45
CA ALA A 186 5.63 15.12 7.02
C ALA A 186 6.90 15.97 7.15
N ASN A 187 6.86 17.22 6.70
CA ASN A 187 7.97 18.16 6.82
C ASN A 187 8.27 18.52 8.28
N ASP A 188 7.26 18.77 9.10
CA ASP A 188 7.44 19.14 10.51
C ASP A 188 8.07 17.99 11.33
N LEU A 189 7.68 16.75 11.05
CA LEU A 189 8.30 15.55 11.61
C LEU A 189 9.69 15.28 11.04
N GLY A 190 9.96 15.75 9.81
CA GLY A 190 11.22 15.56 9.11
C GLY A 190 11.38 14.13 8.57
N VAL A 191 10.32 13.48 8.15
CA VAL A 191 10.39 12.17 7.47
C VAL A 191 10.98 12.31 6.06
N ASP A 192 11.48 11.21 5.50
CA ASP A 192 12.04 11.18 4.16
C ASP A 192 10.96 11.08 3.08
N GLY A 193 9.77 10.62 3.45
CA GLY A 193 8.70 10.46 2.47
C GLY A 193 7.32 10.16 3.03
N ILE A 194 6.41 9.99 2.09
CA ILE A 194 5.01 9.61 2.34
C ILE A 194 4.73 8.33 1.56
N ASP A 195 4.12 7.37 2.23
CA ASP A 195 3.55 6.17 1.64
C ASP A 195 2.04 6.35 1.50
N ILE A 196 1.53 6.18 0.29
CA ILE A 196 0.11 6.33 0.00
C ILE A 196 -0.50 4.94 -0.06
N ASP A 197 -1.14 4.55 1.02
CA ASP A 197 -1.79 3.25 1.17
C ASP A 197 -3.28 3.36 0.81
N TYR A 198 -3.55 3.30 -0.50
CA TYR A 198 -4.89 3.42 -1.05
C TYR A 198 -5.55 2.05 -1.17
N GLU A 199 -6.28 1.66 -0.14
CA GLU A 199 -6.93 0.35 -0.04
C GLU A 199 -8.45 0.41 -0.16
N GLU A 200 -9.00 1.48 -0.68
CA GLU A 200 -10.44 1.60 -0.79
C GLU A 200 -11.01 0.69 -1.87
N PHE A 201 -11.94 -0.16 -1.46
CA PHE A 201 -12.62 -1.10 -2.36
C PHE A 201 -13.89 -0.52 -2.96
N TRP A 202 -14.35 0.61 -2.43
CA TRP A 202 -15.56 1.31 -2.82
C TRP A 202 -15.21 2.59 -3.55
N HIS A 203 -15.16 2.51 -4.86
CA HIS A 203 -14.59 3.56 -5.68
C HIS A 203 -15.63 4.35 -6.44
N ALA A 204 -15.16 5.38 -7.15
CA ALA A 204 -15.98 6.24 -7.99
C ALA A 204 -16.84 5.50 -9.01
N ASP A 205 -16.42 4.30 -9.43
CA ASP A 205 -17.15 3.44 -10.35
C ASP A 205 -17.81 2.28 -9.60
N LYS A 206 -18.99 2.50 -9.03
CA LYS A 206 -19.73 1.46 -8.28
C LYS A 206 -20.14 0.27 -9.13
N TYR A 207 -20.54 0.54 -10.36
CA TYR A 207 -20.99 -0.47 -11.27
C TYR A 207 -19.92 -0.71 -12.30
N ALA A 208 -19.51 -1.96 -12.45
CA ALA A 208 -18.63 -2.35 -13.53
C ALA A 208 -19.29 -1.96 -14.86
N ILE A 209 -18.66 -1.02 -15.55
CA ILE A 209 -19.01 -0.73 -16.93
C ILE A 209 -18.22 -1.73 -17.77
N ASN A 210 -18.90 -2.44 -18.64
CA ASN A 210 -18.20 -3.25 -19.64
C ASN A 210 -17.35 -2.32 -20.51
N TRP A 211 -16.05 -2.47 -20.39
CA TRP A 211 -15.08 -1.62 -21.04
C TRP A 211 -13.89 -2.46 -21.51
N GLY A 212 -13.35 -2.11 -22.65
CA GLY A 212 -12.27 -2.87 -23.25
C GLY A 212 -12.72 -3.92 -24.29
N PRO A 213 -11.77 -4.65 -24.88
CA PRO A 213 -12.06 -5.71 -25.83
C PRO A 213 -12.80 -6.87 -25.17
N SER A 214 -13.42 -7.71 -25.96
CA SER A 214 -14.04 -8.95 -25.56
C SER A 214 -13.03 -9.90 -24.87
N ALA A 215 -13.52 -11.00 -24.28
CA ALA A 215 -12.66 -12.03 -23.70
C ALA A 215 -11.68 -12.64 -24.72
N SER A 216 -12.00 -12.61 -26.02
CA SER A 216 -11.08 -12.99 -27.10
C SER A 216 -10.02 -11.93 -27.41
N GLY A 217 -10.06 -10.76 -26.79
CA GLY A 217 -9.17 -9.64 -27.07
C GLY A 217 -9.58 -8.81 -28.27
N GLU A 218 -10.79 -9.01 -28.78
CA GLU A 218 -11.30 -8.31 -29.95
C GLU A 218 -12.26 -7.19 -29.55
N TRP A 219 -12.02 -5.99 -30.04
CA TRP A 219 -12.99 -4.90 -30.01
C TRP A 219 -14.00 -5.09 -31.10
N SER A 220 -15.24 -4.69 -30.89
CA SER A 220 -16.17 -4.62 -32.01
C SER A 220 -15.62 -3.70 -33.08
N THR A 221 -15.86 -4.01 -34.36
CA THR A 221 -15.36 -3.23 -35.47
C THR A 221 -15.74 -1.76 -35.37
N ASP A 222 -16.97 -1.44 -34.94
CA ASP A 222 -17.46 -0.07 -34.78
C ASP A 222 -16.70 0.71 -33.68
N ILE A 223 -16.42 0.06 -32.58
CA ILE A 223 -15.64 0.66 -31.48
C ILE A 223 -14.20 0.89 -31.97
N ALA A 224 -13.59 -0.10 -32.58
CA ALA A 224 -12.23 0.00 -33.07
C ALA A 224 -12.11 1.12 -34.12
N GLN A 225 -13.06 1.21 -35.05
CA GLN A 225 -13.12 2.30 -36.02
C GLN A 225 -13.26 3.67 -35.37
N SER A 226 -14.07 3.77 -34.31
CA SER A 226 -14.25 5.02 -33.59
C SER A 226 -12.95 5.45 -32.87
N ILE A 227 -12.22 4.50 -32.26
CA ILE A 227 -10.92 4.75 -31.63
C ILE A 227 -9.89 5.20 -32.68
N LEU A 228 -9.79 4.49 -33.81
CA LEU A 228 -8.86 4.83 -34.86
C LEU A 228 -9.17 6.20 -35.49
N LYS A 229 -10.44 6.51 -35.75
CA LYS A 229 -10.89 7.80 -36.27
C LYS A 229 -10.61 8.96 -35.33
N ALA A 230 -10.59 8.69 -34.02
CA ALA A 230 -10.24 9.68 -32.97
C ALA A 230 -8.73 9.88 -32.82
N GLY A 231 -7.89 9.21 -33.60
CA GLY A 231 -6.42 9.34 -33.52
C GLY A 231 -5.70 8.15 -32.90
N GLY A 232 -6.39 7.03 -32.76
CA GLY A 232 -5.79 5.77 -32.27
C GLY A 232 -6.03 5.46 -30.79
N PRO A 233 -5.42 4.38 -30.27
CA PRO A 233 -5.70 3.84 -28.95
C PRO A 233 -4.96 4.59 -27.81
N THR A 234 -5.16 5.89 -27.70
CA THR A 234 -4.73 6.68 -26.54
C THR A 234 -5.61 6.39 -25.33
N TYR A 235 -5.11 6.65 -24.12
CA TYR A 235 -5.91 6.49 -22.90
C TYR A 235 -7.29 7.16 -23.02
N ASN A 236 -7.33 8.42 -23.45
CA ASN A 236 -8.59 9.16 -23.56
C ASN A 236 -9.55 8.55 -24.61
N ASN A 237 -9.04 8.07 -25.72
CA ASN A 237 -9.87 7.44 -26.76
C ASN A 237 -10.37 6.06 -26.30
N LEU A 238 -9.53 5.29 -25.60
CA LEU A 238 -9.93 4.03 -25.00
C LEU A 238 -11.02 4.25 -23.96
N MET A 239 -10.90 5.26 -23.12
CA MET A 239 -11.91 5.60 -22.11
C MET A 239 -13.22 6.09 -22.74
N LYS A 240 -13.15 6.86 -23.80
CA LYS A 240 -14.33 7.44 -24.45
C LYS A 240 -15.11 6.43 -25.29
N TYR A 241 -14.42 5.58 -26.01
CA TYR A 241 -15.02 4.70 -27.03
C TYR A 241 -14.93 3.22 -26.69
N GLY A 242 -14.07 2.85 -25.75
CA GLY A 242 -13.76 1.47 -25.41
C GLY A 242 -14.84 0.76 -24.59
N THR A 243 -16.02 1.36 -24.40
CA THR A 243 -17.17 0.71 -23.77
C THR A 243 -17.79 -0.31 -24.74
N GLY A 244 -17.89 -1.54 -24.32
CA GLY A 244 -18.39 -2.62 -25.15
C GLY A 244 -18.72 -3.87 -24.38
N SER A 245 -18.81 -4.98 -25.06
CA SER A 245 -19.15 -6.30 -24.51
C SER A 245 -18.02 -6.96 -23.73
N GLY A 246 -16.85 -6.34 -23.63
CA GLY A 246 -15.73 -6.84 -22.86
C GLY A 246 -15.90 -6.60 -21.36
N SER A 247 -15.27 -7.44 -20.54
CA SER A 247 -15.21 -7.21 -19.09
C SER A 247 -14.08 -6.23 -18.78
N SER A 248 -14.44 -5.05 -18.31
CA SER A 248 -13.48 -4.10 -17.75
C SER A 248 -13.21 -4.41 -16.30
N PHE A 249 -11.96 -4.23 -15.92
CA PHE A 249 -11.52 -4.44 -14.55
C PHE A 249 -10.95 -3.16 -13.92
N VAL A 250 -10.67 -2.16 -14.71
CA VAL A 250 -10.34 -0.83 -14.25
C VAL A 250 -11.51 0.09 -14.53
N MET A 251 -11.95 0.74 -13.49
CA MET A 251 -13.03 1.71 -13.56
C MET A 251 -12.45 3.07 -13.96
N PRO A 252 -12.92 3.67 -15.07
CA PRO A 252 -12.38 4.93 -15.58
C PRO A 252 -12.34 6.05 -14.55
N LYS A 253 -13.41 6.22 -13.78
CA LYS A 253 -13.48 7.26 -12.74
C LYS A 253 -12.52 7.01 -11.61
N THR A 254 -12.27 5.74 -11.23
CA THR A 254 -11.26 5.39 -10.23
C THR A 254 -9.88 5.81 -10.68
N VAL A 255 -9.51 5.55 -11.94
CA VAL A 255 -8.23 5.99 -12.51
C VAL A 255 -8.12 7.51 -12.49
N GLU A 256 -9.16 8.23 -12.94
CA GLU A 256 -9.18 9.69 -12.93
C GLU A 256 -9.02 10.26 -11.52
N LYS A 257 -9.73 9.70 -10.56
CA LYS A 257 -9.67 10.12 -9.18
C LYS A 257 -8.30 9.87 -8.55
N VAL A 258 -7.77 8.67 -8.66
CA VAL A 258 -6.45 8.34 -8.11
C VAL A 258 -5.37 9.20 -8.76
N HIS A 259 -5.42 9.39 -10.07
CA HIS A 259 -4.51 10.29 -10.79
C HIS A 259 -4.55 11.72 -10.22
N ALA A 260 -5.75 12.28 -10.02
CA ALA A 260 -5.92 13.61 -9.46
C ALA A 260 -5.41 13.72 -8.02
N ILE A 261 -5.66 12.71 -7.18
CA ILE A 261 -5.15 12.63 -5.80
C ILE A 261 -3.62 12.62 -5.80
N LEU A 262 -3.01 11.77 -6.64
CA LEU A 262 -1.55 11.67 -6.73
C LEU A 262 -0.92 13.00 -7.15
N HIS A 263 -1.46 13.66 -8.16
CA HIS A 263 -1.01 14.99 -8.57
C HIS A 263 -1.17 16.02 -7.45
N ALA A 264 -2.31 16.04 -6.77
CA ALA A 264 -2.55 16.99 -5.69
C ALA A 264 -1.57 16.86 -4.52
N ILE A 265 -1.03 15.65 -4.28
CA ILE A 265 -0.04 15.38 -3.24
C ILE A 265 1.39 15.61 -3.77
N ILE A 266 1.73 15.03 -4.90
CA ILE A 266 3.11 14.96 -5.41
C ILE A 266 3.57 16.30 -5.96
N ASP A 267 2.67 17.07 -6.57
CA ASP A 267 3.00 18.37 -7.18
C ASP A 267 2.89 19.55 -6.20
N ASP A 268 2.51 19.31 -4.95
CA ASP A 268 2.53 20.37 -3.94
C ASP A 268 3.97 20.89 -3.74
N PRO A 269 4.18 22.20 -3.74
CA PRO A 269 5.53 22.78 -3.56
C PRO A 269 6.24 22.33 -2.28
N GLY A 270 5.50 22.04 -1.21
CA GLY A 270 6.03 21.51 0.05
C GLY A 270 6.51 20.07 -0.05
N ALA A 271 6.09 19.34 -1.08
CA ALA A 271 6.47 17.93 -1.30
C ALA A 271 7.79 17.77 -2.08
N LYS A 272 8.44 18.87 -2.47
CA LYS A 272 9.62 18.86 -3.37
C LYS A 272 10.73 17.90 -2.95
N TYR A 273 10.95 17.74 -1.65
CA TYR A 273 12.02 16.92 -1.10
C TYR A 273 11.53 15.59 -0.52
N LEU A 274 10.22 15.35 -0.55
CA LEU A 274 9.66 14.11 -0.10
C LEU A 274 9.73 13.04 -1.19
N LYS A 275 10.05 11.83 -0.78
CA LYS A 275 9.90 10.61 -1.58
C LYS A 275 8.47 10.10 -1.45
N PHE A 276 8.03 9.32 -2.44
CA PHE A 276 6.72 8.70 -2.41
C PHE A 276 6.85 7.20 -2.54
N ALA A 277 6.13 6.48 -1.70
CA ALA A 277 5.91 5.04 -1.81
C ALA A 277 4.40 4.78 -1.85
N THR A 278 4.02 3.58 -2.17
CA THR A 278 2.62 3.14 -2.09
C THR A 278 2.55 1.66 -1.80
N ALA A 279 1.57 1.26 -0.99
CA ALA A 279 1.06 -0.10 -1.01
C ALA A 279 0.24 -0.28 -2.30
N ALA A 280 0.61 -1.26 -3.10
CA ALA A 280 0.04 -1.45 -4.41
C ALA A 280 -0.69 -2.80 -4.52
N PRO A 281 -1.87 -2.86 -5.14
CA PRO A 281 -2.55 -4.13 -5.36
C PRO A 281 -1.71 -5.03 -6.27
N PRO A 282 -1.55 -6.32 -5.96
CA PRO A 282 -0.73 -7.23 -6.76
C PRO A 282 -1.24 -7.38 -8.19
N VAL A 283 -2.52 -7.15 -8.41
CA VAL A 283 -3.18 -7.17 -9.74
C VAL A 283 -3.09 -5.83 -10.50
N GLY A 284 -2.40 -4.84 -9.96
CA GLY A 284 -2.40 -3.46 -10.49
C GLY A 284 -1.68 -3.29 -11.83
N ALA A 285 -0.77 -4.17 -12.22
CA ALA A 285 0.02 -4.04 -13.44
C ALA A 285 -0.62 -4.69 -14.67
N ARG A 286 -1.75 -5.38 -14.53
CA ARG A 286 -2.35 -6.08 -15.66
C ARG A 286 -3.02 -5.11 -16.64
N PRO A 287 -2.72 -5.21 -17.94
CA PRO A 287 -3.45 -4.42 -18.93
C PRO A 287 -4.94 -4.69 -18.89
N ILE A 288 -5.71 -3.73 -19.35
CA ILE A 288 -7.18 -3.78 -19.34
C ILE A 288 -7.76 -4.80 -20.32
N THR A 289 -6.97 -5.43 -21.12
CA THR A 289 -7.43 -6.39 -22.11
C THR A 289 -7.57 -7.77 -21.48
N GLY A 290 -8.74 -8.35 -21.51
CA GLY A 290 -8.99 -9.75 -21.12
C GLY A 290 -8.16 -10.75 -21.92
N PHE A 291 -7.74 -10.36 -23.08
CA PHE A 291 -6.96 -11.12 -24.05
C PHE A 291 -5.67 -11.75 -23.53
N VAL A 292 -4.92 -11.04 -22.69
CA VAL A 292 -3.57 -11.49 -22.30
C VAL A 292 -3.62 -12.67 -21.34
N TYR A 293 -4.77 -12.94 -20.73
CA TYR A 293 -4.85 -13.81 -19.58
C TYR A 293 -5.84 -14.97 -19.68
N GLY A 294 -6.56 -15.04 -20.79
CA GLY A 294 -7.62 -16.04 -20.94
C GLY A 294 -8.82 -15.80 -20.03
N ASP A 295 -9.84 -16.42 -20.36
CA ASP A 295 -11.23 -16.31 -19.94
C ASP A 295 -11.47 -16.51 -18.44
N ARG A 296 -10.65 -17.32 -17.79
CA ARG A 296 -10.83 -17.67 -16.38
C ARG A 296 -10.51 -16.53 -15.40
N LEU A 297 -9.72 -15.58 -15.82
CA LEU A 297 -9.38 -14.43 -14.98
C LEU A 297 -10.55 -13.47 -14.80
N ALA A 298 -11.35 -13.26 -15.84
CA ALA A 298 -12.58 -12.51 -15.72
C ALA A 298 -13.51 -13.12 -14.67
N ASP A 299 -13.67 -14.45 -14.71
CA ASP A 299 -14.48 -15.19 -13.74
C ASP A 299 -13.98 -15.06 -12.30
N ILE A 300 -12.69 -15.08 -12.08
CA ILE A 300 -12.09 -14.92 -10.75
C ILE A 300 -12.43 -13.57 -10.16
N TYR A 301 -12.35 -12.53 -10.97
CA TYR A 301 -12.60 -11.15 -10.52
C TYR A 301 -14.08 -10.86 -10.32
N THR A 302 -14.95 -11.45 -11.11
CA THR A 302 -16.41 -11.27 -10.98
C THR A 302 -17.00 -12.12 -9.86
N LYS A 303 -16.41 -13.27 -9.54
CA LYS A 303 -16.89 -14.18 -8.51
C LYS A 303 -16.25 -13.98 -7.14
N GLY A 304 -15.40 -13.01 -6.99
CA GLY A 304 -14.90 -12.57 -5.70
C GLY A 304 -13.69 -13.32 -5.15
N GLY A 305 -12.90 -13.99 -6.00
CA GLY A 305 -11.83 -14.86 -5.57
C GLY A 305 -10.55 -14.20 -5.07
N LEU A 306 -10.17 -13.09 -5.62
CA LEU A 306 -9.08 -12.32 -5.08
C LEU A 306 -9.62 -11.21 -4.19
N TRP A 307 -8.98 -11.00 -3.05
CA TRP A 307 -9.28 -9.86 -2.21
C TRP A 307 -9.16 -8.55 -2.99
N TRP A 308 -8.08 -8.40 -3.76
CA TRP A 308 -7.77 -7.27 -4.61
C TRP A 308 -8.51 -7.31 -5.96
N LYS A 309 -9.80 -7.33 -5.94
CA LYS A 309 -10.65 -7.38 -7.13
C LYS A 309 -11.21 -6.02 -7.52
N GLY A 310 -11.87 -5.99 -8.65
CA GLY A 310 -12.63 -4.83 -9.10
C GLY A 310 -11.75 -3.67 -9.52
N ASN A 311 -11.94 -2.53 -8.92
CA ASN A 311 -11.41 -1.25 -9.32
C ASN A 311 -9.88 -1.11 -9.28
N LEU A 312 -9.22 -1.94 -8.49
CA LEU A 312 -7.77 -1.88 -8.32
C LEU A 312 -7.01 -2.73 -9.34
N LYS A 313 -7.71 -3.63 -10.05
CA LYS A 313 -7.08 -4.41 -11.10
C LYS A 313 -6.64 -3.52 -12.26
N GLY A 314 -5.38 -3.62 -12.64
CA GLY A 314 -4.80 -2.82 -13.70
C GLY A 314 -4.72 -1.32 -13.39
N LEU A 315 -4.92 -0.91 -12.14
CA LEU A 315 -4.88 0.49 -11.73
C LEU A 315 -3.56 1.15 -12.10
N TRP A 316 -2.44 0.55 -11.72
CA TRP A 316 -1.10 1.10 -11.98
C TRP A 316 -0.75 1.07 -13.47
N TYR A 317 -1.18 0.03 -14.20
CA TYR A 317 -1.07 0.01 -15.66
C TYR A 317 -1.84 1.16 -16.31
N SER A 318 -3.07 1.38 -15.89
CA SER A 318 -3.91 2.45 -16.46
C SER A 318 -3.42 3.85 -16.09
N LEU A 319 -2.88 3.99 -14.87
CA LEU A 319 -2.20 5.23 -14.47
C LEU A 319 -0.98 5.49 -15.34
N ALA A 320 -0.12 4.48 -15.59
CA ALA A 320 1.03 4.62 -16.48
C ALA A 320 0.61 4.93 -17.91
N ASN A 321 -0.48 4.33 -18.40
CA ASN A 321 -1.02 4.61 -19.72
C ASN A 321 -1.57 6.05 -19.85
N LYS A 322 -2.09 6.59 -18.74
CA LYS A 322 -2.57 7.97 -18.66
C LYS A 322 -1.42 8.95 -18.49
N ASP A 323 -0.51 8.64 -17.54
CA ASP A 323 0.58 9.48 -17.13
C ASP A 323 1.72 8.63 -16.54
N GLU A 324 2.64 8.19 -17.39
CA GLU A 324 3.81 7.41 -16.97
C GLU A 324 4.70 8.20 -16.00
N ALA A 325 4.75 9.51 -16.16
CA ALA A 325 5.61 10.38 -15.34
C ALA A 325 5.15 10.36 -13.88
N ILE A 326 3.83 10.41 -13.60
CA ILE A 326 3.32 10.38 -12.23
C ILE A 326 3.65 9.05 -11.54
N VAL A 327 3.54 7.93 -12.26
CA VAL A 327 3.91 6.62 -11.70
C VAL A 327 5.42 6.54 -11.45
N SER A 328 6.23 7.08 -12.35
CA SER A 328 7.70 7.13 -12.20
C SER A 328 8.19 8.08 -11.08
N ARG A 329 7.31 8.90 -10.53
CA ARG A 329 7.62 9.75 -9.36
C ARG A 329 7.67 8.97 -8.05
N PHE A 330 7.09 7.77 -8.03
CA PHE A 330 7.21 6.91 -6.85
C PHE A 330 8.64 6.35 -6.75
N ASP A 331 9.21 6.44 -5.56
CA ASP A 331 10.45 5.76 -5.22
C ASP A 331 10.24 4.23 -5.24
N SER A 332 9.10 3.77 -4.73
CA SER A 332 8.75 2.35 -4.74
C SER A 332 7.25 2.08 -4.77
N LEU A 333 6.88 0.98 -5.41
CA LEU A 333 5.58 0.34 -5.36
C LEU A 333 5.74 -0.97 -4.56
N GLY A 334 5.16 -1.02 -3.37
CA GLY A 334 5.15 -2.21 -2.52
C GLY A 334 3.91 -3.05 -2.80
N LEU A 335 4.09 -4.22 -3.43
CA LEU A 335 2.96 -5.07 -3.78
C LEU A 335 2.46 -5.82 -2.54
N MET A 336 1.20 -5.68 -2.23
CA MET A 336 0.54 -6.45 -1.18
C MET A 336 0.27 -7.88 -1.68
N THR A 337 1.33 -8.68 -1.82
CA THR A 337 1.26 -10.08 -2.26
C THR A 337 0.81 -11.02 -1.13
N TYR A 338 -0.15 -10.56 -0.38
CA TYR A 338 -0.89 -11.23 0.69
C TYR A 338 -2.37 -10.89 0.53
N ASP A 339 -3.25 -11.35 1.41
CA ASP A 339 -4.72 -11.26 1.25
C ASP A 339 -5.20 -11.81 -0.11
N LEU A 340 -4.51 -12.83 -0.58
CA LEU A 340 -4.76 -13.44 -1.87
C LEU A 340 -5.90 -14.46 -1.76
N CYS A 341 -6.85 -14.39 -2.68
CA CYS A 341 -7.93 -15.36 -2.85
C CYS A 341 -9.00 -15.45 -1.75
N GLY A 342 -8.87 -14.69 -0.67
CA GLY A 342 -9.84 -14.74 0.44
C GLY A 342 -10.08 -16.16 0.94
N ASP A 343 -11.34 -16.52 1.15
CA ASP A 343 -11.75 -17.82 1.66
C ASP A 343 -11.93 -18.92 0.58
N ASN A 344 -11.79 -18.58 -0.70
CA ASN A 344 -12.09 -19.49 -1.80
C ASN A 344 -10.86 -19.89 -2.61
N GLN A 345 -10.30 -21.05 -2.30
CA GLN A 345 -9.11 -21.61 -2.95
C GLN A 345 -9.24 -21.89 -4.43
N ALA A 346 -10.43 -22.26 -4.89
CA ALA A 346 -10.66 -22.54 -6.31
C ALA A 346 -10.37 -21.34 -7.19
N LEU A 347 -10.40 -20.15 -6.60
CA LEU A 347 -10.18 -18.88 -7.26
C LEU A 347 -8.71 -18.47 -7.33
N CYS A 348 -7.84 -19.08 -6.53
CA CYS A 348 -6.38 -18.94 -6.64
C CYS A 348 -5.76 -19.84 -7.70
N ALA A 349 -6.41 -20.92 -8.04
CA ALA A 349 -5.88 -21.96 -8.93
C ALA A 349 -5.28 -21.46 -10.27
N PRO A 350 -5.77 -20.38 -10.90
CA PRO A 350 -5.17 -19.88 -12.13
C PRO A 350 -3.80 -19.20 -11.96
N TYR A 351 -3.44 -18.81 -10.74
CA TYR A 351 -2.13 -18.19 -10.47
C TYR A 351 -1.13 -19.16 -9.87
N ALA A 352 -1.65 -20.23 -9.33
CA ALA A 352 -0.84 -21.30 -8.77
C ALA A 352 -0.81 -22.46 -9.78
N ASN A 353 0.36 -22.99 -10.05
CA ASN A 353 0.47 -24.29 -10.74
C ASN A 353 -0.02 -25.44 -9.84
N GLY A 354 -1.17 -25.20 -9.18
CA GLY A 354 -1.78 -26.09 -8.22
C GLY A 354 -2.38 -25.33 -7.03
N PRO A 355 -3.21 -25.98 -6.21
CA PRO A 355 -3.78 -25.34 -5.03
C PRO A 355 -2.64 -24.98 -4.07
N LEU A 356 -2.39 -23.69 -3.82
CA LEU A 356 -1.52 -23.16 -2.77
C LEU A 356 -0.01 -23.00 -3.08
N ASP A 357 0.36 -22.81 -4.33
CA ASP A 357 1.73 -22.34 -4.65
C ASP A 357 1.86 -20.84 -4.39
N LEU A 358 1.98 -20.44 -3.12
CA LEU A 358 2.19 -19.05 -2.76
C LEU A 358 3.44 -18.43 -3.40
N PRO A 359 4.62 -19.10 -3.41
CA PRO A 359 5.77 -18.60 -4.14
C PRO A 359 5.51 -18.38 -5.63
N GLY A 360 4.79 -19.29 -6.29
CA GLY A 360 4.41 -19.15 -7.68
C GLY A 360 3.45 -17.98 -7.93
N GLN A 361 2.52 -17.72 -7.01
CA GLN A 361 1.62 -16.56 -7.09
C GLN A 361 2.38 -15.24 -6.96
N VAL A 362 3.26 -15.11 -5.96
CA VAL A 362 4.10 -13.92 -5.79
C VAL A 362 4.92 -13.69 -7.07
N SER A 363 5.54 -14.75 -7.60
CA SER A 363 6.31 -14.68 -8.84
C SER A 363 5.48 -14.23 -10.04
N ALA A 364 4.23 -14.68 -10.15
CA ALA A 364 3.35 -14.28 -11.24
C ALA A 364 3.01 -12.79 -11.18
N TYR A 365 2.70 -12.26 -10.00
CA TYR A 365 2.43 -10.83 -9.82
C TYR A 365 3.66 -9.97 -10.09
N MET A 366 4.82 -10.35 -9.56
CA MET A 366 6.08 -9.65 -9.83
C MET A 366 6.42 -9.65 -11.32
N LYS A 367 6.17 -10.77 -12.01
CA LYS A 367 6.35 -10.88 -13.47
C LYS A 367 5.39 -9.96 -14.24
N ASP A 368 4.15 -9.80 -13.79
CA ASP A 368 3.21 -8.85 -14.42
C ASP A 368 3.76 -7.41 -14.33
N TYR A 369 4.22 -6.97 -13.16
CA TYR A 369 4.82 -5.65 -13.00
C TYR A 369 6.08 -5.48 -13.85
N SER A 370 6.94 -6.50 -13.88
CA SER A 370 8.13 -6.49 -14.72
C SER A 370 7.80 -6.40 -16.22
N ASN A 371 6.84 -7.19 -16.68
CA ASN A 371 6.49 -7.27 -18.10
C ASN A 371 5.80 -6.01 -18.64
N TRP A 372 5.00 -5.35 -17.81
CA TRP A 372 4.14 -4.27 -18.25
C TRP A 372 4.56 -2.88 -17.79
N LEU A 373 5.25 -2.78 -16.65
CA LEU A 373 5.62 -1.51 -16.06
C LEU A 373 7.14 -1.30 -15.93
N LYS A 374 7.95 -2.35 -16.07
CA LYS A 374 9.42 -2.24 -16.09
C LYS A 374 10.02 -2.90 -17.34
N SER A 375 9.31 -2.83 -18.43
CA SER A 375 9.79 -3.40 -19.69
C SER A 375 10.95 -2.58 -20.23
N GLU A 376 12.06 -3.24 -20.54
CA GLU A 376 13.19 -2.60 -21.22
C GLU A 376 12.82 -2.07 -22.61
N HIS A 377 11.79 -2.66 -23.23
CA HIS A 377 11.26 -2.27 -24.53
C HIS A 377 9.91 -1.58 -24.36
N GLU A 378 9.94 -0.27 -24.28
CA GLU A 378 8.72 0.54 -24.31
C GLU A 378 7.98 0.31 -25.62
N SER A 379 6.67 0.19 -25.56
CA SER A 379 5.81 0.11 -26.72
C SER A 379 4.58 0.98 -26.49
N LYS A 380 4.02 1.51 -27.58
CA LYS A 380 2.73 2.20 -27.52
C LYS A 380 1.61 1.21 -27.77
N PRO A 381 0.39 1.45 -27.26
CA PRO A 381 -0.75 0.60 -27.60
C PRO A 381 -1.04 0.69 -29.10
N ILE A 382 -1.34 -0.46 -29.71
CA ILE A 382 -1.63 -0.54 -31.13
C ILE A 382 -3.00 -1.17 -31.29
N LEU A 383 -3.86 -0.52 -32.06
CA LEU A 383 -5.14 -1.05 -32.52
C LEU A 383 -5.12 -1.14 -34.05
N THR A 384 -5.33 -2.32 -34.58
CA THR A 384 -5.39 -2.54 -36.03
C THR A 384 -6.65 -3.31 -36.42
N ILE A 385 -7.16 -3.05 -37.63
CA ILE A 385 -8.23 -3.83 -38.25
C ILE A 385 -7.69 -4.28 -39.59
N ASP A 386 -7.73 -5.58 -39.83
CA ASP A 386 -7.33 -6.15 -41.11
C ASP A 386 -8.45 -6.06 -42.16
N ASN A 387 -8.16 -6.57 -43.35
CA ASN A 387 -9.07 -6.52 -44.51
C ASN A 387 -10.31 -7.42 -44.39
N ILE A 388 -10.36 -8.30 -43.42
CA ILE A 388 -11.52 -9.13 -43.07
C ILE A 388 -12.27 -8.64 -41.85
N GLY A 389 -11.89 -7.47 -41.29
CA GLY A 389 -12.51 -6.87 -40.12
C GLY A 389 -12.02 -7.40 -38.78
N LYS A 390 -10.98 -8.23 -38.77
CA LYS A 390 -10.38 -8.70 -37.50
C LYS A 390 -9.63 -7.56 -36.83
N VAL A 391 -10.01 -7.33 -35.62
CA VAL A 391 -9.39 -6.31 -34.75
C VAL A 391 -8.28 -6.93 -33.90
N THR A 392 -7.13 -6.30 -33.90
CA THR A 392 -6.03 -6.69 -33.00
C THR A 392 -5.65 -5.50 -32.15
N PHE A 393 -5.65 -5.69 -30.84
CA PHE A 393 -5.18 -4.73 -29.86
C PHE A 393 -3.97 -5.28 -29.12
N LEU A 394 -2.86 -4.57 -29.20
CA LEU A 394 -1.64 -4.86 -28.46
C LEU A 394 -1.47 -3.78 -27.38
N PRO A 395 -1.47 -4.16 -26.07
CA PRO A 395 -1.26 -3.23 -24.98
C PRO A 395 0.13 -2.59 -25.05
N ALA A 396 0.23 -1.38 -24.53
CA ALA A 396 1.52 -0.72 -24.31
C ALA A 396 2.36 -1.45 -23.27
N LYS A 397 3.66 -1.20 -23.32
CA LYS A 397 4.60 -1.53 -22.24
C LYS A 397 5.27 -0.24 -21.78
N TYR A 398 5.46 -0.11 -20.48
CA TYR A 398 6.04 1.08 -19.85
C TYR A 398 7.35 0.73 -19.17
N ASN A 399 8.21 1.72 -18.97
CA ASN A 399 9.47 1.59 -18.26
C ASN A 399 9.52 2.60 -17.10
N ILE A 400 8.63 2.41 -16.12
CA ILE A 400 8.60 3.26 -14.93
C ILE A 400 9.89 3.14 -14.12
N LYS A 401 10.27 4.21 -13.45
CA LYS A 401 11.52 4.27 -12.68
C LYS A 401 11.37 3.75 -11.25
N SER A 402 10.15 3.60 -10.79
CA SER A 402 9.85 3.12 -9.44
C SER A 402 10.41 1.72 -9.18
N LYS A 403 10.91 1.48 -7.99
CA LYS A 403 11.29 0.15 -7.52
C LYS A 403 10.05 -0.69 -7.26
N ILE A 404 10.09 -1.98 -7.57
CA ILE A 404 8.99 -2.91 -7.33
C ILE A 404 9.38 -3.89 -6.24
N GLN A 405 8.62 -3.88 -5.15
CA GLN A 405 8.80 -4.75 -3.99
C GLN A 405 7.63 -5.72 -3.90
N PHE A 406 7.87 -6.97 -3.52
CA PHE A 406 6.80 -7.88 -3.11
C PHE A 406 6.54 -7.75 -1.60
N GLY A 407 5.45 -8.36 -1.09
CA GLY A 407 5.02 -8.20 0.30
C GLY A 407 4.88 -9.50 1.06
N PHE A 408 5.17 -9.43 2.35
CA PHE A 408 4.79 -10.43 3.36
C PHE A 408 3.82 -9.84 4.36
N GLU A 409 2.78 -10.59 4.70
CA GLU A 409 1.99 -10.38 5.91
C GLU A 409 2.32 -11.48 6.91
N VAL A 410 2.84 -11.08 8.06
CA VAL A 410 3.33 -12.02 9.07
C VAL A 410 2.28 -12.21 10.16
N ASN A 411 2.00 -13.48 10.47
CA ASN A 411 1.13 -13.93 11.57
C ASN A 411 -0.37 -13.60 11.42
N GLN A 412 -0.80 -13.15 10.27
CA GLN A 412 -2.23 -13.00 9.97
C GLN A 412 -2.68 -14.04 8.96
N PRO A 413 -3.94 -14.51 9.04
CA PRO A 413 -4.44 -15.53 8.13
C PRO A 413 -4.85 -14.94 6.78
N ALA A 414 -4.00 -14.13 6.20
CA ALA A 414 -4.25 -13.39 4.98
C ALA A 414 -3.88 -14.16 3.71
N TYR A 415 -3.42 -15.39 3.84
CA TYR A 415 -3.14 -16.26 2.72
C TYR A 415 -4.27 -17.26 2.47
N PRO A 416 -4.32 -17.83 1.25
CA PRO A 416 -5.37 -18.78 0.90
C PRO A 416 -5.48 -19.91 1.93
N LYS A 417 -6.69 -20.25 2.29
CA LYS A 417 -6.96 -21.46 3.11
C LYS A 417 -6.67 -22.71 2.29
N ASN A 418 -6.05 -23.70 2.89
CA ASN A 418 -6.03 -25.05 2.32
C ASN A 418 -7.24 -25.84 2.79
N ILE A 419 -7.47 -27.05 2.20
CA ILE A 419 -8.59 -27.93 2.58
C ILE A 419 -8.61 -28.27 4.07
N ASN A 420 -7.49 -28.10 4.76
CA ASN A 420 -7.28 -28.41 6.16
C ASN A 420 -7.19 -27.17 7.07
N GLY A 421 -7.39 -25.96 6.53
CA GLY A 421 -7.29 -24.73 7.29
C GLY A 421 -6.64 -23.56 6.54
N GLN A 422 -6.27 -22.53 7.26
CA GLN A 422 -5.61 -21.36 6.68
C GLN A 422 -4.14 -21.62 6.41
N LEU A 423 -3.67 -21.26 5.23
CA LEU A 423 -2.25 -21.23 4.94
C LEU A 423 -1.60 -20.12 5.77
N GLN A 424 -0.68 -20.50 6.61
CA GLN A 424 0.15 -19.58 7.36
C GLN A 424 1.49 -19.41 6.69
N LEU A 425 2.07 -18.23 6.81
CA LEU A 425 3.43 -17.99 6.35
C LEU A 425 4.40 -18.73 7.28
N THR A 426 5.12 -19.71 6.73
CA THR A 426 6.14 -20.47 7.44
C THR A 426 7.53 -19.96 7.09
N ASN A 427 8.54 -20.31 7.89
CA ASN A 427 9.93 -20.01 7.56
C ASN A 427 10.34 -20.55 6.19
N GLN A 428 9.90 -21.77 5.85
CA GLN A 428 10.17 -22.39 4.56
C GLN A 428 9.57 -21.58 3.39
N LEU A 429 8.34 -21.10 3.53
CA LEU A 429 7.69 -20.27 2.49
C LEU A 429 8.41 -18.93 2.33
N VAL A 430 8.80 -18.30 3.43
CA VAL A 430 9.61 -17.07 3.41
C VAL A 430 10.89 -17.30 2.60
N ASP A 431 11.62 -18.34 2.92
CA ASP A 431 12.90 -18.65 2.24
C ASP A 431 12.69 -18.94 0.74
N GLN A 432 11.65 -19.71 0.39
CA GLN A 432 11.32 -20.02 -1.01
C GLN A 432 10.95 -18.75 -1.81
N ILE A 433 10.12 -17.88 -1.25
CA ILE A 433 9.73 -16.62 -1.90
C ILE A 433 10.95 -15.72 -2.07
N LEU A 434 11.75 -15.52 -1.02
CA LEU A 434 12.97 -14.72 -1.07
C LEU A 434 13.96 -15.24 -2.12
N GLN A 435 14.15 -16.55 -2.19
CA GLN A 435 15.02 -17.17 -3.20
C GLN A 435 14.52 -16.92 -4.63
N GLN A 436 13.22 -17.01 -4.86
CA GLN A 436 12.64 -16.75 -6.18
C GLN A 436 12.64 -15.25 -6.54
N GLN A 437 12.58 -14.37 -5.55
CA GLN A 437 12.48 -12.91 -5.74
C GLN A 437 13.77 -12.15 -5.43
N LYS A 438 14.90 -12.82 -5.32
CA LYS A 438 16.19 -12.20 -4.96
C LYS A 438 16.65 -11.08 -5.90
N GLU A 439 16.19 -11.10 -7.15
CA GLU A 439 16.50 -10.07 -8.15
C GLU A 439 15.53 -8.88 -8.11
N SER A 440 14.45 -8.97 -7.34
CA SER A 440 13.50 -7.84 -7.17
C SER A 440 14.17 -6.65 -6.49
N ASP A 441 13.48 -5.51 -6.48
CA ASP A 441 13.99 -4.28 -5.84
C ASP A 441 13.88 -4.32 -4.31
N GLY A 442 13.30 -5.37 -3.73
CA GLY A 442 13.18 -5.55 -2.29
C GLY A 442 11.83 -6.09 -1.86
N VAL A 443 11.48 -5.83 -0.61
CA VAL A 443 10.31 -6.39 0.07
C VAL A 443 9.63 -5.35 0.97
N ILE A 444 8.30 -5.45 1.10
CA ILE A 444 7.53 -4.81 2.18
C ILE A 444 7.07 -5.87 3.17
N ILE A 445 7.03 -5.55 4.46
CA ILE A 445 6.64 -6.47 5.54
C ILE A 445 5.57 -5.83 6.41
N TRP A 446 4.39 -6.41 6.44
CA TRP A 446 3.30 -6.11 7.33
C TRP A 446 3.24 -7.16 8.44
N GLN A 447 3.31 -6.84 9.73
CA GLN A 447 3.79 -5.61 10.34
C GLN A 447 4.78 -5.93 11.46
N MET A 448 5.55 -4.94 11.90
CA MET A 448 6.74 -5.10 12.77
C MET A 448 6.50 -5.86 14.08
N TYR A 449 5.35 -5.67 14.73
CA TYR A 449 5.04 -6.27 16.03
C TYR A 449 3.86 -7.25 15.98
N SER A 450 3.59 -7.84 14.83
CA SER A 450 2.64 -8.95 14.73
C SER A 450 3.05 -10.10 15.66
N LYS A 451 2.10 -10.56 16.48
CA LYS A 451 2.32 -11.71 17.36
C LYS A 451 2.32 -13.00 16.55
N LYS A 452 3.22 -13.91 16.89
CA LYS A 452 3.21 -15.24 16.31
C LYS A 452 1.87 -15.93 16.57
N ASN A 453 1.35 -16.62 15.57
CA ASN A 453 0.19 -17.49 15.77
C ASN A 453 0.63 -18.82 16.42
N ASP A 454 0.48 -18.92 17.72
CA ASP A 454 0.90 -20.10 18.49
C ASP A 454 0.11 -21.36 18.15
N ALA A 455 -1.05 -21.22 17.49
CA ALA A 455 -1.81 -22.36 17.00
C ALA A 455 -1.16 -23.03 15.77
N VAL A 456 -0.16 -22.41 15.16
CA VAL A 456 0.58 -22.92 14.00
C VAL A 456 2.06 -23.06 14.39
N PRO A 457 2.53 -24.26 14.73
CA PRO A 457 3.86 -24.48 15.30
C PRO A 457 5.02 -23.95 14.43
N ASP A 458 4.90 -24.05 13.12
CA ASP A 458 5.91 -23.64 12.13
C ASP A 458 5.63 -22.28 11.48
N ALA A 459 4.65 -21.51 11.99
CA ALA A 459 4.46 -20.13 11.57
C ALA A 459 5.74 -19.31 11.76
N THR A 460 6.06 -18.50 10.75
CA THR A 460 7.22 -17.60 10.80
C THR A 460 7.03 -16.52 11.87
N THR A 461 8.11 -15.84 12.20
CA THR A 461 8.08 -14.65 13.05
C THR A 461 8.50 -13.43 12.25
N VAL A 462 8.09 -12.25 12.68
CA VAL A 462 8.50 -10.99 12.06
C VAL A 462 10.02 -10.86 12.04
N LYS A 463 10.69 -11.16 13.16
CA LYS A 463 12.14 -11.14 13.26
C LYS A 463 12.81 -12.07 12.24
N TYR A 464 12.31 -13.30 12.09
CA TYR A 464 12.84 -14.23 11.08
C TYR A 464 12.68 -13.64 9.67
N THR A 465 11.48 -13.17 9.34
CA THR A 465 11.17 -12.61 8.02
C THR A 465 12.05 -11.39 7.70
N ILE A 466 12.23 -10.47 8.65
CA ILE A 466 13.11 -9.31 8.47
C ILE A 466 14.57 -9.76 8.30
N ASN A 467 15.07 -10.67 9.15
CA ASN A 467 16.46 -11.14 9.07
C ASN A 467 16.77 -11.86 7.74
N GLN A 468 15.86 -12.71 7.25
CA GLN A 468 16.06 -13.37 5.96
C GLN A 468 15.95 -12.39 4.78
N SER A 469 15.04 -11.43 4.85
CA SER A 469 14.95 -10.34 3.87
C SER A 469 16.22 -9.50 3.84
N CYS A 470 16.75 -9.14 5.00
CA CYS A 470 18.03 -8.44 5.12
C CYS A 470 19.17 -9.26 4.48
N LYS A 471 19.29 -10.56 4.79
CA LYS A 471 20.31 -11.45 4.21
C LYS A 471 20.19 -11.52 2.68
N THR A 472 18.97 -11.47 2.16
CA THR A 472 18.74 -11.52 0.71
C THR A 472 19.09 -10.20 0.03
N PHE A 473 18.77 -9.07 0.62
CA PHE A 473 18.81 -7.78 -0.05
C PHE A 473 19.88 -6.82 0.46
N LEU A 474 20.30 -6.92 1.73
CA LEU A 474 21.19 -5.96 2.38
C LEU A 474 22.50 -6.58 2.89
N SER A 475 22.76 -7.87 2.68
CA SER A 475 23.92 -8.57 3.24
C SER A 475 25.27 -7.99 2.81
N ASN A 476 25.34 -7.35 1.66
CA ASN A 476 26.54 -6.71 1.14
C ASN A 476 26.75 -5.27 1.62
N ASP A 477 25.82 -4.75 2.41
CA ASP A 477 25.84 -3.38 2.92
C ASP A 477 26.23 -3.36 4.39
N SER A 478 27.42 -2.88 4.68
CA SER A 478 27.97 -2.85 6.03
C SER A 478 27.22 -1.93 7.01
N ARG A 479 26.27 -1.13 6.52
CA ARG A 479 25.40 -0.29 7.36
C ARG A 479 24.41 -1.13 8.18
N TYR A 480 24.09 -2.35 7.73
CA TYR A 480 23.05 -3.20 8.31
C TYR A 480 23.62 -4.46 8.96
N ASP A 481 22.91 -5.00 9.95
CA ASP A 481 23.22 -6.28 10.60
C ASP A 481 22.04 -7.25 10.48
N CYS A 482 22.12 -8.17 9.54
CA CYS A 482 21.07 -9.13 9.26
C CYS A 482 20.88 -10.20 10.34
N ASN A 483 21.67 -10.17 11.43
CA ASN A 483 21.48 -11.00 12.61
C ASN A 483 21.04 -10.19 13.82
N ALA A 484 20.70 -8.91 13.65
CA ALA A 484 20.23 -8.08 14.74
C ALA A 484 19.02 -8.70 15.46
N GLU A 485 19.00 -8.58 16.78
CA GLU A 485 17.91 -9.03 17.64
C GLU A 485 16.73 -8.01 17.62
N PHE A 486 16.23 -7.74 16.43
CA PHE A 486 15.16 -6.76 16.19
C PHE A 486 14.13 -7.31 15.17
N PRO A 487 12.81 -7.09 15.38
CA PRO A 487 12.22 -6.56 16.60
C PRO A 487 12.34 -7.56 17.76
N SER A 488 12.23 -7.08 18.99
CA SER A 488 12.07 -8.00 20.13
C SER A 488 10.73 -8.73 19.97
N THR A 489 10.71 -10.01 20.30
CA THR A 489 9.45 -10.77 20.29
C THR A 489 8.43 -10.06 21.18
N ALA A 490 7.25 -9.75 20.65
CA ALA A 490 6.14 -9.26 21.47
C ALA A 490 5.88 -10.26 22.60
N LYS A 491 5.99 -9.80 23.84
CA LYS A 491 5.66 -10.59 25.02
C LYS A 491 4.16 -10.79 25.14
#